data_00de706a0241d0fbd10ba3408322626e
#
_entry.id   00de706a0241d0fbd10ba3408322626e
#
_cell.length_a   1.000
_cell.length_b   1.000
_cell.length_c   1.000
_cell.angle_alpha   90.00
_cell.angle_beta   90.00
_cell.angle_gamma   90.00
#
_symmetry.space_group_name_H-M   'P 1'
#
loop_
_entity.id
_entity.type
_entity.pdbx_description
1 polymer ?
#
loop_
_entity_poly.entity_id
_entity_poly.type
_entity_poly.pdbx_seq_one_letter_code
_entity_poly.pdbx_strand_id
1 'polypeptide(L)'
;LIWIRQDSRPKLNQHAVWSASMLTLYALAFSYAYITLPTGAGALILFGGVQVISFAVTLMRGQKIGPLSWLGAMLAFAGLCYLLWPDQSTVLDKTGASLMLISALGWTFYTLAGARSTDPIGATSLAFILAAPVSIMVWLILPDAISWRGAALAILSGAATSGMGYALWYKVLPSISMPTASVAQLTVPIIAALGGAVLSGEALSLRFVIATLFVLCGVGLTIYAQALKT
;
A
#
# COMPACT_ATOMS: atom_id res chain seq x y z
N LEU A 1 -15.26 -17.69 -0.33
CA LEU A 1 -15.99 -17.66 0.96
C LEU A 1 -16.82 -16.38 1.15
N ILE A 2 -16.29 -15.19 0.81
CA ILE A 2 -17.01 -13.91 0.94
C ILE A 2 -18.21 -13.83 -0.03
N TRP A 3 -18.06 -14.38 -1.23
CA TRP A 3 -19.12 -14.41 -2.26
C TRP A 3 -20.33 -15.28 -1.91
N ILE A 4 -20.17 -16.27 -1.03
CA ILE A 4 -21.24 -17.19 -0.65
C ILE A 4 -22.26 -16.52 0.31
N ARG A 5 -21.89 -15.38 0.92
CA ARG A 5 -22.70 -14.68 1.93
C ARG A 5 -23.35 -13.38 1.46
N GLN A 6 -23.07 -12.91 0.24
CA GLN A 6 -23.66 -11.68 -0.30
C GLN A 6 -24.74 -12.02 -1.35
N ASP A 7 -25.94 -11.49 -1.16
CA ASP A 7 -27.08 -11.61 -2.09
C ASP A 7 -26.86 -10.92 -3.45
N SER A 8 -25.81 -10.10 -3.57
CA SER A 8 -25.48 -9.41 -4.81
C SER A 8 -24.06 -9.75 -5.29
N ARG A 9 -23.94 -10.38 -6.46
CA ARG A 9 -22.65 -10.57 -7.13
C ARG A 9 -22.12 -9.22 -7.61
N PRO A 10 -20.84 -8.87 -7.35
CA PRO A 10 -20.27 -7.64 -7.89
C PRO A 10 -20.33 -7.65 -9.41
N LYS A 11 -20.85 -6.57 -9.99
CA LYS A 11 -21.04 -6.45 -11.44
C LYS A 11 -19.74 -6.10 -12.12
N LEU A 12 -19.42 -6.82 -13.19
CA LEU A 12 -18.33 -6.45 -14.08
C LEU A 12 -18.69 -5.12 -14.79
N ASN A 13 -17.96 -4.07 -14.48
CA ASN A 13 -18.14 -2.76 -15.10
C ASN A 13 -16.76 -2.09 -15.29
N GLN A 14 -16.73 -0.92 -15.91
CA GLN A 14 -15.48 -0.19 -16.16
C GLN A 14 -14.70 0.13 -14.86
N HIS A 15 -15.40 0.40 -13.74
CA HIS A 15 -14.75 0.64 -12.45
C HIS A 15 -14.08 -0.62 -11.91
N ALA A 16 -14.68 -1.79 -12.08
CA ALA A 16 -14.08 -3.06 -11.68
C ALA A 16 -12.84 -3.39 -12.52
N VAL A 17 -12.91 -3.20 -13.84
CA VAL A 17 -11.75 -3.37 -14.74
C VAL A 17 -10.63 -2.38 -14.38
N TRP A 18 -10.96 -1.11 -14.16
CA TRP A 18 -10.00 -0.11 -13.73
C TRP A 18 -9.32 -0.48 -12.41
N SER A 19 -10.10 -0.86 -11.40
CA SER A 19 -9.59 -1.28 -10.09
C SER A 19 -8.65 -2.49 -10.21
N ALA A 20 -9.03 -3.49 -11.00
CA ALA A 20 -8.22 -4.67 -11.27
C ALA A 20 -6.93 -4.32 -12.02
N SER A 21 -6.99 -3.43 -13.02
CA SER A 21 -5.81 -2.97 -13.76
C SER A 21 -4.83 -2.24 -12.83
N MET A 22 -5.33 -1.39 -11.93
CA MET A 22 -4.49 -0.67 -10.97
C MET A 22 -3.88 -1.62 -9.92
N LEU A 23 -4.63 -2.61 -9.44
CA LEU A 23 -4.11 -3.65 -8.56
C LEU A 23 -3.03 -4.49 -9.24
N THR A 24 -3.26 -4.89 -10.49
CA THR A 24 -2.28 -5.65 -11.29
C THR A 24 -1.01 -4.84 -11.53
N LEU A 25 -1.16 -3.58 -11.94
CA LEU A 25 -0.04 -2.66 -12.15
C LEU A 25 0.78 -2.51 -10.87
N TYR A 26 0.10 -2.28 -9.74
CA TYR A 26 0.75 -2.22 -8.43
C TYR A 26 1.53 -3.51 -8.15
N ALA A 27 0.88 -4.66 -8.20
CA ALA A 27 1.47 -5.92 -7.77
C ALA A 27 2.66 -6.34 -8.64
N LEU A 28 2.54 -6.24 -9.96
CA LEU A 28 3.61 -6.59 -10.89
C LEU A 28 4.79 -5.62 -10.77
N ALA A 29 4.53 -4.32 -10.82
CA ALA A 29 5.60 -3.32 -10.71
C ALA A 29 6.33 -3.41 -9.36
N PHE A 30 5.60 -3.65 -8.26
CA PHE A 30 6.15 -3.89 -6.93
C PHE A 30 7.08 -5.11 -6.90
N SER A 31 6.60 -6.24 -7.43
CA SER A 31 7.35 -7.49 -7.42
C SER A 31 8.66 -7.38 -8.21
N TYR A 32 8.60 -6.79 -9.40
CA TYR A 32 9.78 -6.60 -10.23
C TYR A 32 10.74 -5.52 -9.68
N ALA A 33 10.23 -4.48 -9.04
CA ALA A 33 11.06 -3.46 -8.40
C ALA A 33 11.96 -4.06 -7.31
N TYR A 34 11.44 -5.00 -6.51
CA TYR A 34 12.20 -5.65 -5.44
C TYR A 34 13.22 -6.69 -5.92
N ILE A 35 13.32 -6.98 -7.20
CA ILE A 35 14.44 -7.77 -7.73
C ILE A 35 15.76 -7.01 -7.58
N THR A 36 15.73 -5.68 -7.70
CA THR A 36 16.93 -4.84 -7.69
C THR A 36 16.98 -3.83 -6.54
N LEU A 37 15.84 -3.50 -5.92
CA LEU A 37 15.81 -2.52 -4.85
C LEU A 37 16.00 -3.17 -3.47
N PRO A 38 16.81 -2.56 -2.60
CA PRO A 38 16.82 -2.87 -1.17
C PRO A 38 15.44 -2.60 -0.55
N THR A 39 15.02 -3.46 0.39
CA THR A 39 13.67 -3.41 0.99
C THR A 39 13.30 -2.04 1.56
N GLY A 40 14.22 -1.40 2.30
CA GLY A 40 13.98 -0.08 2.89
C GLY A 40 13.83 1.01 1.85
N ALA A 41 14.68 1.03 0.81
CA ALA A 41 14.61 2.02 -0.26
C ALA A 41 13.32 1.85 -1.08
N GLY A 42 12.95 0.61 -1.41
CA GLY A 42 11.69 0.33 -2.10
C GLY A 42 10.48 0.79 -1.30
N ALA A 43 10.43 0.49 0.00
CA ALA A 43 9.35 0.93 0.87
C ALA A 43 9.26 2.47 0.97
N LEU A 44 10.39 3.16 1.06
CA LEU A 44 10.44 4.63 1.10
C LEU A 44 9.88 5.24 -0.19
N ILE A 45 10.28 4.72 -1.37
CA ILE A 45 9.78 5.18 -2.67
C ILE A 45 8.28 4.90 -2.81
N LEU A 46 7.84 3.68 -2.43
CA LEU A 46 6.42 3.31 -2.52
C LEU A 46 5.54 4.19 -1.66
N PHE A 47 5.78 4.21 -0.36
CA PHE A 47 4.90 4.93 0.58
C PHE A 47 5.02 6.45 0.43
N GLY A 48 6.22 6.96 0.14
CA GLY A 48 6.42 8.36 -0.20
C GLY A 48 5.71 8.75 -1.48
N GLY A 49 5.82 7.92 -2.53
CA GLY A 49 5.10 8.09 -3.78
C GLY A 49 3.59 8.09 -3.59
N VAL A 50 3.05 7.10 -2.87
CA VAL A 50 1.61 7.02 -2.54
C VAL A 50 1.13 8.29 -1.82
N GLN A 51 1.89 8.79 -0.86
CA GLN A 51 1.55 10.00 -0.13
C GLN A 51 1.52 11.22 -1.05
N VAL A 52 2.58 11.45 -1.82
CA VAL A 52 2.69 12.58 -2.75
C VAL A 52 1.55 12.54 -3.79
N ILE A 53 1.32 11.38 -4.43
CA ILE A 53 0.27 11.22 -5.45
C ILE A 53 -1.11 11.42 -4.84
N SER A 54 -1.38 10.88 -3.65
CA SER A 54 -2.67 11.03 -2.95
C SER A 54 -2.98 12.50 -2.64
N PHE A 55 -1.98 13.24 -2.17
CA PHE A 55 -2.13 14.68 -1.90
C PHE A 55 -2.32 15.47 -3.20
N ALA A 56 -1.53 15.17 -4.24
CA ALA A 56 -1.68 15.79 -5.55
C ALA A 56 -3.08 15.58 -6.14
N VAL A 57 -3.58 14.33 -6.13
CA VAL A 57 -4.94 14.00 -6.61
C VAL A 57 -6.01 14.74 -5.81
N THR A 58 -5.85 14.85 -4.48
CA THR A 58 -6.78 15.57 -3.61
C THR A 58 -6.85 17.05 -4.00
N LEU A 59 -5.70 17.68 -4.20
CA LEU A 59 -5.62 19.09 -4.64
C LEU A 59 -6.16 19.29 -6.05
N MET A 60 -5.83 18.42 -7.00
CA MET A 60 -6.34 18.48 -8.38
C MET A 60 -7.86 18.35 -8.47
N ARG A 61 -8.48 17.71 -7.48
CA ARG A 61 -9.95 17.63 -7.35
C ARG A 61 -10.57 18.86 -6.67
N GLY A 62 -9.79 19.89 -6.41
CA GLY A 62 -10.24 21.12 -5.75
C GLY A 62 -10.51 20.94 -4.24
N GLN A 63 -10.13 19.82 -3.65
CA GLN A 63 -10.31 19.60 -2.22
C GLN A 63 -9.20 20.29 -1.43
N LYS A 64 -9.59 21.03 -0.38
CA LYS A 64 -8.63 21.73 0.48
C LYS A 64 -8.08 20.79 1.54
N ILE A 65 -6.75 20.69 1.61
CA ILE A 65 -6.03 20.00 2.67
C ILE A 65 -5.69 21.02 3.75
N GLY A 66 -6.18 20.81 4.98
CA GLY A 66 -5.93 21.72 6.09
C GLY A 66 -4.45 21.69 6.54
N PRO A 67 -3.97 22.77 7.17
CA PRO A 67 -2.56 22.89 7.58
C PRO A 67 -2.15 21.79 8.57
N LEU A 68 -3.04 21.37 9.44
CA LEU A 68 -2.78 20.29 10.40
C LEU A 68 -2.60 18.93 9.70
N SER A 69 -3.35 18.64 8.62
CA SER A 69 -3.14 17.45 7.81
C SER A 69 -1.80 17.48 7.07
N TRP A 70 -1.36 18.65 6.60
CA TRP A 70 -0.03 18.84 6.02
C TRP A 70 1.07 18.59 7.05
N LEU A 71 0.93 19.17 8.25
CA LEU A 71 1.91 18.98 9.33
C LEU A 71 2.00 17.49 9.72
N GLY A 72 0.87 16.81 9.88
CA GLY A 72 0.82 15.39 10.18
C GLY A 72 1.47 14.53 9.10
N ALA A 73 1.20 14.84 7.82
CA ALA A 73 1.79 14.14 6.69
C ALA A 73 3.32 14.35 6.61
N MET A 74 3.79 15.58 6.79
CA MET A 74 5.23 15.89 6.79
C MET A 74 5.95 15.21 7.96
N LEU A 75 5.34 15.21 9.14
CA LEU A 75 5.92 14.57 10.32
C LEU A 75 6.03 13.05 10.15
N ALA A 76 4.95 12.40 9.67
CA ALA A 76 4.96 10.96 9.41
C ALA A 76 5.96 10.59 8.30
N PHE A 77 6.04 11.38 7.24
CA PHE A 77 6.99 11.15 6.16
C PHE A 77 8.45 11.36 6.61
N ALA A 78 8.72 12.37 7.43
CA ALA A 78 10.04 12.57 8.03
C ALA A 78 10.46 11.38 8.91
N GLY A 79 9.54 10.82 9.70
CA GLY A 79 9.75 9.60 10.46
C GLY A 79 10.08 8.40 9.57
N LEU A 80 9.34 8.23 8.47
CA LEU A 80 9.61 7.18 7.49
C LEU A 80 10.99 7.37 6.81
N CYS A 81 11.31 8.58 6.37
CA CYS A 81 12.63 8.88 5.82
C CYS A 81 13.74 8.55 6.82
N TYR A 82 13.58 8.98 8.07
CA TYR A 82 14.55 8.69 9.12
C TYR A 82 14.73 7.19 9.34
N LEU A 83 13.65 6.40 9.33
CA LEU A 83 13.71 4.95 9.52
C LEU A 83 14.39 4.23 8.34
N LEU A 84 13.99 4.56 7.12
CA LEU A 84 14.30 3.78 5.92
C LEU A 84 15.41 4.40 5.06
N TRP A 85 16.05 5.49 5.53
CA TRP A 85 17.11 6.14 4.77
C TRP A 85 18.23 5.14 4.46
N PRO A 86 18.56 4.91 3.19
CA PRO A 86 19.58 3.96 2.81
C PRO A 86 20.97 4.39 3.28
N ASP A 87 21.81 3.43 3.61
CA ASP A 87 23.22 3.70 3.92
C ASP A 87 23.96 4.26 2.70
N GLN A 88 25.00 5.05 2.94
CA GLN A 88 25.72 5.83 1.92
C GLN A 88 26.32 4.99 0.77
N SER A 89 26.43 3.67 0.92
CA SER A 89 26.95 2.75 -0.07
C SER A 89 25.90 2.20 -1.05
N THR A 90 24.62 2.55 -0.87
CA THR A 90 23.52 1.95 -1.65
C THR A 90 23.32 2.72 -2.96
N VAL A 91 23.77 2.15 -4.07
CA VAL A 91 23.43 2.65 -5.41
C VAL A 91 22.00 2.18 -5.73
N LEU A 92 21.08 3.13 -5.88
CA LEU A 92 19.70 2.83 -6.26
C LEU A 92 19.62 2.48 -7.75
N ASP A 93 19.12 1.30 -8.07
CA ASP A 93 18.78 0.94 -9.44
C ASP A 93 17.64 1.80 -9.98
N LYS A 94 17.89 2.49 -11.10
CA LYS A 94 16.92 3.41 -11.71
C LYS A 94 15.67 2.69 -12.22
N THR A 95 15.82 1.47 -12.75
CA THR A 95 14.71 0.65 -13.24
C THR A 95 13.81 0.23 -12.10
N GLY A 96 14.39 -0.32 -11.02
CA GLY A 96 13.65 -0.68 -9.83
C GLY A 96 12.95 0.53 -9.19
N ALA A 97 13.62 1.69 -9.09
CA ALA A 97 13.01 2.91 -8.57
C ALA A 97 11.83 3.39 -9.43
N SER A 98 11.96 3.34 -10.76
CA SER A 98 10.86 3.68 -11.68
C SER A 98 9.67 2.73 -11.55
N LEU A 99 9.92 1.42 -11.48
CA LEU A 99 8.90 0.41 -11.25
C LEU A 99 8.19 0.63 -9.91
N MET A 100 8.92 0.99 -8.86
CA MET A 100 8.32 1.27 -7.54
C MET A 100 7.44 2.54 -7.57
N LEU A 101 7.80 3.57 -8.34
CA LEU A 101 6.92 4.73 -8.55
C LEU A 101 5.66 4.37 -9.34
N ILE A 102 5.78 3.51 -10.37
CA ILE A 102 4.64 2.98 -11.11
C ILE A 102 3.74 2.16 -10.17
N SER A 103 4.33 1.37 -9.28
CA SER A 103 3.60 0.65 -8.23
C SER A 103 2.85 1.61 -7.31
N ALA A 104 3.48 2.71 -6.88
CA ALA A 104 2.82 3.74 -6.05
C ALA A 104 1.61 4.39 -6.76
N LEU A 105 1.70 4.63 -8.07
CA LEU A 105 0.57 5.08 -8.89
C LEU A 105 -0.55 4.04 -8.89
N GLY A 106 -0.24 2.78 -9.20
CA GLY A 106 -1.20 1.68 -9.21
C GLY A 106 -1.92 1.56 -7.87
N TRP A 107 -1.18 1.53 -6.77
CA TRP A 107 -1.74 1.45 -5.42
C TRP A 107 -2.62 2.64 -5.05
N THR A 108 -2.20 3.87 -5.40
CA THR A 108 -2.99 5.07 -5.12
C THR A 108 -4.32 5.06 -5.85
N PHE A 109 -4.33 4.72 -7.14
CA PHE A 109 -5.57 4.70 -7.91
C PHE A 109 -6.45 3.50 -7.57
N TYR A 110 -5.89 2.36 -7.20
CA TYR A 110 -6.63 1.24 -6.64
C TYR A 110 -7.32 1.63 -5.32
N THR A 111 -6.60 2.24 -4.38
CA THR A 111 -7.13 2.75 -3.11
C THR A 111 -8.25 3.77 -3.35
N LEU A 112 -8.06 4.65 -4.32
CA LEU A 112 -9.04 5.67 -4.69
C LEU A 112 -10.33 5.09 -5.30
N ALA A 113 -10.22 3.99 -6.04
CA ALA A 113 -11.39 3.24 -6.54
C ALA A 113 -12.16 2.60 -5.39
N GLY A 114 -11.45 2.04 -4.40
CA GLY A 114 -12.05 1.47 -3.19
C GLY A 114 -12.80 2.49 -2.33
N ALA A 115 -12.22 3.68 -2.17
CA ALA A 115 -12.86 4.77 -1.41
C ALA A 115 -14.21 5.25 -1.99
N ARG A 116 -14.47 4.95 -3.27
CA ARG A 116 -15.72 5.32 -3.97
C ARG A 116 -16.68 4.15 -4.15
N SER A 117 -16.30 2.98 -3.71
CA SER A 117 -17.12 1.78 -3.89
C SER A 117 -18.28 1.75 -2.90
N THR A 118 -19.46 1.43 -3.39
CA THR A 118 -20.64 1.13 -2.56
C THR A 118 -20.62 -0.28 -2.00
N ASP A 119 -19.86 -1.19 -2.64
CA ASP A 119 -19.55 -2.54 -2.15
C ASP A 119 -18.02 -2.74 -2.17
N PRO A 120 -17.32 -2.27 -1.12
CA PRO A 120 -15.85 -2.32 -1.10
C PRO A 120 -15.29 -3.74 -1.11
N ILE A 121 -15.94 -4.67 -0.41
CA ILE A 121 -15.50 -6.07 -0.31
C ILE A 121 -15.69 -6.79 -1.64
N GLY A 122 -16.84 -6.62 -2.29
CA GLY A 122 -17.09 -7.19 -3.62
C GLY A 122 -16.15 -6.59 -4.67
N ALA A 123 -15.90 -5.28 -4.61
CA ALA A 123 -14.98 -4.60 -5.54
C ALA A 123 -13.54 -5.13 -5.43
N THR A 124 -13.00 -5.27 -4.21
CA THR A 124 -11.65 -5.82 -4.03
C THR A 124 -11.58 -7.30 -4.44
N SER A 125 -12.59 -8.10 -4.10
CA SER A 125 -12.66 -9.51 -4.49
C SER A 125 -12.66 -9.68 -6.01
N LEU A 126 -13.44 -8.88 -6.73
CA LEU A 126 -13.49 -8.89 -8.19
C LEU A 126 -12.16 -8.41 -8.80
N ALA A 127 -11.52 -7.39 -8.19
CA ALA A 127 -10.21 -6.92 -8.63
C ALA A 127 -9.14 -8.02 -8.57
N PHE A 128 -9.09 -8.80 -7.49
CA PHE A 128 -8.19 -9.95 -7.37
C PHE A 128 -8.49 -11.05 -8.40
N ILE A 129 -9.77 -11.37 -8.64
CA ILE A 129 -10.17 -12.38 -9.62
C ILE A 129 -9.77 -11.97 -11.04
N LEU A 130 -9.93 -10.70 -11.39
CA LEU A 130 -9.55 -10.18 -12.70
C LEU A 130 -8.01 -10.01 -12.83
N ALA A 131 -7.30 -9.74 -11.76
CA ALA A 131 -5.84 -9.64 -11.75
C ALA A 131 -5.14 -11.01 -11.88
N ALA A 132 -5.75 -12.08 -11.35
CA ALA A 132 -5.15 -13.41 -11.31
C ALA A 132 -4.75 -13.96 -12.69
N PRO A 133 -5.61 -13.93 -13.74
CA PRO A 133 -5.24 -14.41 -15.09
C PRO A 133 -4.03 -13.68 -15.66
N VAL A 134 -3.93 -12.36 -15.44
CA VAL A 134 -2.80 -11.54 -15.93
C VAL A 134 -1.52 -11.97 -15.23
N SER A 135 -1.57 -12.15 -13.91
CA SER A 135 -0.41 -12.60 -13.12
C SER A 135 0.04 -14.01 -13.51
N ILE A 136 -0.90 -14.92 -13.79
CA ILE A 136 -0.62 -16.27 -14.29
C ILE A 136 0.04 -16.18 -15.68
N MET A 137 -0.50 -15.35 -16.58
CA MET A 137 0.06 -15.16 -17.92
C MET A 137 1.50 -14.62 -17.86
N VAL A 138 1.78 -13.63 -17.00
CA VAL A 138 3.14 -13.13 -16.79
C VAL A 138 4.08 -14.24 -16.30
N TRP A 139 3.64 -15.06 -15.34
CA TRP A 139 4.43 -16.19 -14.86
C TRP A 139 4.68 -17.25 -15.95
N LEU A 140 3.72 -17.50 -16.83
CA LEU A 140 3.90 -18.45 -17.95
C LEU A 140 4.89 -17.91 -19.01
N ILE A 141 4.93 -16.58 -19.23
CA ILE A 141 5.85 -15.94 -20.20
C ILE A 141 7.27 -15.80 -19.60
N LEU A 142 7.35 -15.54 -18.31
CA LEU A 142 8.61 -15.35 -17.56
C LEU A 142 8.66 -16.39 -16.42
N PRO A 143 8.81 -17.68 -16.74
CA PRO A 143 8.77 -18.73 -15.74
C PRO A 143 9.97 -18.62 -14.81
N ASP A 144 9.71 -18.71 -13.52
CA ASP A 144 10.73 -18.83 -12.49
C ASP A 144 10.54 -20.12 -11.71
N ALA A 145 11.64 -20.66 -11.17
CA ALA A 145 11.61 -21.87 -10.37
C ALA A 145 10.99 -21.57 -9.00
N ILE A 146 9.79 -22.12 -8.76
CA ILE A 146 9.09 -21.97 -7.49
C ILE A 146 9.31 -23.21 -6.64
N SER A 147 9.98 -23.08 -5.49
CA SER A 147 10.04 -24.16 -4.51
C SER A 147 8.67 -24.38 -3.87
N TRP A 148 8.38 -25.60 -3.41
CA TRP A 148 7.15 -25.90 -2.67
C TRP A 148 6.96 -24.98 -1.45
N ARG A 149 8.02 -24.70 -0.72
CA ARG A 149 8.00 -23.77 0.41
C ARG A 149 7.66 -22.35 -0.04
N GLY A 150 8.25 -21.89 -1.15
CA GLY A 150 7.94 -20.58 -1.75
C GLY A 150 6.50 -20.49 -2.19
N ALA A 151 5.95 -21.52 -2.85
CA ALA A 151 4.54 -21.57 -3.25
C ALA A 151 3.60 -21.52 -2.05
N ALA A 152 3.86 -22.26 -0.98
CA ALA A 152 3.06 -22.24 0.24
C ALA A 152 3.07 -20.86 0.91
N LEU A 153 4.24 -20.22 1.02
CA LEU A 153 4.37 -18.86 1.55
C LEU A 153 3.66 -17.81 0.68
N ALA A 154 3.74 -17.94 -0.65
CA ALA A 154 3.04 -17.05 -1.58
C ALA A 154 1.51 -17.17 -1.45
N ILE A 155 0.99 -18.40 -1.33
CA ILE A 155 -0.45 -18.65 -1.11
C ILE A 155 -0.89 -18.06 0.24
N LEU A 156 -0.14 -18.29 1.31
CA LEU A 156 -0.44 -17.76 2.64
C LEU A 156 -0.41 -16.22 2.62
N SER A 157 0.61 -15.62 2.03
CA SER A 157 0.73 -14.17 1.88
C SER A 157 -0.39 -13.59 1.03
N GLY A 158 -0.69 -14.21 -0.11
CA GLY A 158 -1.75 -13.73 -1.02
C GLY A 158 -3.15 -13.87 -0.43
N ALA A 159 -3.48 -15.01 0.16
CA ALA A 159 -4.81 -15.28 0.67
C ALA A 159 -5.07 -14.67 2.06
N ALA A 160 -4.16 -14.89 3.01
CA ALA A 160 -4.37 -14.44 4.38
C ALA A 160 -4.00 -12.97 4.58
N THR A 161 -2.78 -12.55 4.20
CA THR A 161 -2.35 -11.18 4.48
C THR A 161 -2.88 -10.19 3.45
N SER A 162 -2.70 -10.44 2.15
CA SER A 162 -3.18 -9.52 1.12
C SER A 162 -4.69 -9.60 0.94
N GLY A 163 -5.27 -10.79 0.77
CA GLY A 163 -6.71 -10.95 0.54
C GLY A 163 -7.57 -10.40 1.68
N MET A 164 -7.28 -10.81 2.91
CA MET A 164 -8.02 -10.34 4.10
C MET A 164 -7.66 -8.90 4.47
N GLY A 165 -6.38 -8.55 4.38
CA GLY A 165 -5.91 -7.19 4.67
C GLY A 165 -6.52 -6.15 3.73
N TYR A 166 -6.59 -6.44 2.45
CA TYR A 166 -7.19 -5.53 1.46
C TYR A 166 -8.72 -5.49 1.58
N ALA A 167 -9.37 -6.59 1.92
CA ALA A 167 -10.80 -6.58 2.22
C ALA A 167 -11.13 -5.66 3.41
N LEU A 168 -10.33 -5.75 4.49
CA LEU A 168 -10.45 -4.87 5.63
C LEU A 168 -10.14 -3.40 5.27
N TRP A 169 -9.08 -3.17 4.52
CA TRP A 169 -8.70 -1.85 4.06
C TRP A 169 -9.81 -1.20 3.23
N TYR A 170 -10.35 -1.92 2.25
CA TYR A 170 -11.43 -1.45 1.41
C TYR A 170 -12.72 -1.16 2.20
N LYS A 171 -13.00 -1.94 3.25
CA LYS A 171 -14.14 -1.68 4.14
C LYS A 171 -14.01 -0.35 4.89
N VAL A 172 -12.79 0.07 5.23
CA VAL A 172 -12.51 1.31 5.99
C VAL A 172 -12.42 2.53 5.08
N LEU A 173 -11.92 2.37 3.85
CA LEU A 173 -11.64 3.46 2.92
C LEU A 173 -12.78 4.47 2.72
N PRO A 174 -14.06 4.07 2.59
CA PRO A 174 -15.16 5.05 2.41
C PRO A 174 -15.36 5.99 3.59
N SER A 175 -14.86 5.64 4.78
CA SER A 175 -15.03 6.43 6.02
C SER A 175 -13.88 7.41 6.29
N ILE A 176 -12.80 7.36 5.51
CA ILE A 176 -11.62 8.19 5.73
C ILE A 176 -11.25 9.01 4.48
N SER A 177 -10.66 10.18 4.69
CA SER A 177 -10.19 11.01 3.58
C SER A 177 -8.96 10.39 2.90
N MET A 178 -8.76 10.68 1.63
CA MET A 178 -7.60 10.18 0.87
C MET A 178 -6.25 10.58 1.48
N PRO A 179 -6.05 11.85 1.94
CA PRO A 179 -4.86 12.21 2.71
C PRO A 179 -4.67 11.38 3.98
N THR A 180 -5.74 11.16 4.75
CA THR A 180 -5.68 10.33 5.97
C THR A 180 -5.32 8.89 5.64
N ALA A 181 -5.92 8.31 4.58
CA ALA A 181 -5.61 6.97 4.11
C ALA A 181 -4.13 6.83 3.73
N SER A 182 -3.55 7.78 2.99
CA SER A 182 -2.15 7.71 2.57
C SER A 182 -1.18 7.86 3.74
N VAL A 183 -1.47 8.76 4.69
CA VAL A 183 -0.63 8.94 5.88
C VAL A 183 -0.73 7.74 6.82
N ALA A 184 -1.91 7.15 7.00
CA ALA A 184 -2.08 5.94 7.82
C ALA A 184 -1.23 4.77 7.31
N GLN A 185 -1.03 4.64 6.01
CA GLN A 185 -0.20 3.58 5.42
C GLN A 185 1.30 3.71 5.77
N LEU A 186 1.77 4.88 6.22
CA LEU A 186 3.14 5.04 6.72
C LEU A 186 3.41 4.25 8.01
N THR A 187 2.38 3.71 8.66
CA THR A 187 2.54 2.78 9.78
C THR A 187 3.00 1.38 9.33
N VAL A 188 2.82 1.01 8.06
CA VAL A 188 3.12 -0.33 7.56
C VAL A 188 4.59 -0.73 7.79
N PRO A 189 5.61 0.09 7.46
CA PRO A 189 7.00 -0.25 7.77
C PRO A 189 7.27 -0.41 9.27
N ILE A 190 6.58 0.35 10.11
CA ILE A 190 6.68 0.24 11.57
C ILE A 190 6.14 -1.11 12.05
N ILE A 191 4.96 -1.50 11.55
CA ILE A 191 4.34 -2.80 11.88
C ILE A 191 5.21 -3.95 11.37
N ALA A 192 5.76 -3.83 10.16
CA ALA A 192 6.65 -4.83 9.59
C ALA A 192 7.93 -5.02 10.43
N ALA A 193 8.56 -3.92 10.87
CA ALA A 193 9.74 -3.97 11.72
C ALA A 193 9.44 -4.56 13.11
N LEU A 194 8.28 -4.23 13.70
CA LEU A 194 7.83 -4.87 14.95
C LEU A 194 7.62 -6.38 14.76
N GLY A 195 7.02 -6.79 13.64
CA GLY A 195 6.86 -8.20 13.28
C GLY A 195 8.21 -8.91 13.16
N GLY A 196 9.19 -8.30 12.51
CA GLY A 196 10.57 -8.81 12.41
C GLY A 196 11.21 -8.97 13.79
N ALA A 197 11.09 -7.96 14.66
CA ALA A 197 11.62 -8.03 16.03
C ALA A 197 11.01 -9.18 16.84
N VAL A 198 9.69 -9.38 16.76
CA VAL A 198 8.98 -10.45 17.49
C VAL A 198 9.28 -11.85 16.93
N LEU A 199 9.32 -12.00 15.59
CA LEU A 199 9.46 -13.31 14.93
C LEU A 199 10.91 -13.73 14.76
N SER A 200 11.83 -12.79 14.55
CA SER A 200 13.24 -13.03 14.27
C SER A 200 14.16 -12.67 15.43
N GLY A 201 13.64 -12.12 16.53
CA GLY A 201 14.43 -11.69 17.70
C GLY A 201 15.32 -10.48 17.42
N GLU A 202 15.02 -9.68 16.40
CA GLU A 202 15.79 -8.50 16.04
C GLU A 202 15.68 -7.41 17.11
N ALA A 203 16.80 -6.81 17.51
CA ALA A 203 16.79 -5.72 18.46
C ALA A 203 16.19 -4.44 17.86
N LEU A 204 15.21 -3.84 18.56
CA LEU A 204 14.65 -2.55 18.16
C LEU A 204 15.67 -1.45 18.45
N SER A 205 16.15 -0.79 17.41
CA SER A 205 17.09 0.31 17.53
C SER A 205 16.43 1.59 18.07
N LEU A 206 17.23 2.49 18.67
CA LEU A 206 16.75 3.83 19.04
C LEU A 206 16.18 4.58 17.81
N ARG A 207 16.78 4.38 16.63
CA ARG A 207 16.29 4.91 15.35
C ARG A 207 14.86 4.48 15.09
N PHE A 208 14.54 3.18 15.32
CA PHE A 208 13.19 2.66 15.17
C PHE A 208 12.19 3.33 16.12
N VAL A 209 12.55 3.49 17.40
CA VAL A 209 11.68 4.12 18.42
C VAL A 209 11.36 5.56 18.04
N ILE A 210 12.37 6.35 17.68
CA ILE A 210 12.20 7.75 17.27
C ILE A 210 11.33 7.84 16.02
N ALA A 211 11.61 7.04 14.99
CA ALA A 211 10.83 7.01 13.77
C ALA A 211 9.36 6.64 14.03
N THR A 212 9.12 5.66 14.89
CA THR A 212 7.78 5.24 15.29
C THR A 212 7.00 6.37 15.92
N LEU A 213 7.61 7.13 16.84
CA LEU A 213 6.97 8.30 17.45
C LEU A 213 6.58 9.34 16.40
N PHE A 214 7.48 9.68 15.48
CA PHE A 214 7.20 10.63 14.40
C PHE A 214 6.04 10.16 13.51
N VAL A 215 6.05 8.89 13.08
CA VAL A 215 4.99 8.33 12.23
C VAL A 215 3.66 8.32 12.97
N LEU A 216 3.60 7.81 14.20
CA LEU A 216 2.34 7.72 14.95
C LEU A 216 1.78 9.10 15.31
N CYS A 217 2.64 10.04 15.71
CA CYS A 217 2.22 11.43 15.96
C CYS A 217 1.66 12.08 14.68
N GLY A 218 2.33 11.89 13.54
CA GLY A 218 1.89 12.42 12.25
C GLY A 218 0.56 11.83 11.79
N VAL A 219 0.38 10.52 11.93
CA VAL A 219 -0.89 9.83 11.65
C VAL A 219 -1.99 10.35 12.58
N GLY A 220 -1.71 10.44 13.88
CA GLY A 220 -2.66 10.98 14.88
C GLY A 220 -3.13 12.40 14.56
N LEU A 221 -2.18 13.30 14.18
CA LEU A 221 -2.51 14.66 13.77
C LEU A 221 -3.40 14.70 12.52
N THR A 222 -3.15 13.82 11.55
CA THR A 222 -3.95 13.78 10.31
C THR A 222 -5.37 13.27 10.58
N ILE A 223 -5.52 12.26 11.44
CA ILE A 223 -6.83 11.73 11.88
C ILE A 223 -7.58 12.81 12.67
N TYR A 224 -6.92 13.48 13.61
CA TYR A 224 -7.52 14.56 14.38
C TYR A 224 -7.97 15.72 13.50
N ALA A 225 -7.16 16.11 12.51
CA ALA A 225 -7.51 17.12 11.53
C ALA A 225 -8.74 16.74 10.67
N GLN A 226 -8.95 15.46 10.43
CA GLN A 226 -10.15 14.97 9.75
C GLN A 226 -11.37 15.08 10.67
N ALA A 227 -11.26 14.69 11.93
CA ALA A 227 -12.34 14.74 12.91
C ALA A 227 -12.85 16.17 13.18
N LEU A 228 -11.99 17.19 13.03
CA LEU A 228 -12.39 18.61 13.16
C LEU A 228 -13.22 19.12 11.97
N LYS A 229 -13.33 18.35 10.88
CA LYS A 229 -14.09 18.75 9.66
C LYS A 229 -15.44 18.07 9.53
N THR A 230 -15.68 17.02 10.34
CA THR A 230 -16.95 16.29 10.46
C THR A 230 -17.78 16.89 11.57
#